data_14e48c2bd16b320850f6f75a3e8682c0
#
_entry.id   14e48c2bd16b320850f6f75a3e8682c0
#
_cell.length_a   1.000
_cell.length_b   1.000
_cell.length_c   1.000
_cell.angle_alpha   90.00
_cell.angle_beta   90.00
_cell.angle_gamma   90.00
#
_symmetry.space_group_name_H-M   'P 1'
#
loop_
_entity.id
_entity.type
_entity.pdbx_description
1 polymer ?
#
loop_
_entity_poly.entity_id
_entity_poly.type
_entity_poly.pdbx_seq_one_letter_code
_entity_poly.pdbx_strand_id
1 'polypeptide(L)'
;MEKPTIRTKCPNFSSGPCAKRPGWTVEALKNALVGRSHRSKEGKARIQLCSDLMKEILQLPEGYRIGVVAGSDTGAVECALWSTLGPRPVDVFGWESFSKGWIKDIKKYLKLENVRDFTADYGKLPDFRQADPDHDIVFTWNGTTSGVKVPNLDWLPADHKGLAICDATSGVFAMDIDFTKIDILTFSWQKVLGGEAAHGVIILSPKAVARMEERVPQIPWPMPKIFRLAELKKLKPGELEYSTINTPSMLCIEDAIDALNWAKSVGGMQGLIKRSQANLAAFEKWVEKTEWIDFLAESKEIRSNTSVCFKIV
;
A
#
# COMPACT_ATOMS: atom_id res chain seq x y z
N MET A 1 -37.38 -6.38 -9.36
CA MET A 1 -36.23 -7.31 -9.07
C MET A 1 -36.77 -8.43 -8.20
N GLU A 2 -36.66 -9.68 -8.62
CA GLU A 2 -37.05 -10.82 -7.80
C GLU A 2 -35.98 -11.11 -6.74
N LYS A 3 -36.43 -11.46 -5.53
CA LYS A 3 -35.53 -11.84 -4.45
C LYS A 3 -34.80 -13.13 -4.82
N PRO A 4 -33.46 -13.21 -4.69
CA PRO A 4 -32.71 -14.43 -4.93
C PRO A 4 -33.24 -15.61 -4.09
N THR A 5 -33.43 -16.75 -4.72
CA THR A 5 -33.90 -17.98 -4.05
C THR A 5 -32.76 -18.77 -3.41
N ILE A 6 -31.53 -18.55 -3.88
CA ILE A 6 -30.34 -19.21 -3.34
C ILE A 6 -29.59 -18.24 -2.44
N ARG A 7 -29.42 -18.61 -1.17
CA ARG A 7 -28.60 -17.86 -0.22
C ARG A 7 -27.12 -18.09 -0.50
N THR A 8 -26.34 -16.99 -0.59
CA THR A 8 -24.88 -17.11 -0.71
C THR A 8 -24.28 -17.84 0.50
N LYS A 9 -23.25 -18.65 0.28
CA LYS A 9 -22.51 -19.34 1.35
C LYS A 9 -21.71 -18.35 2.22
N CYS A 10 -21.23 -17.27 1.62
CA CYS A 10 -20.50 -16.21 2.34
C CYS A 10 -21.14 -14.87 1.99
N PRO A 11 -21.94 -14.28 2.90
CA PRO A 11 -22.60 -13.01 2.67
C PRO A 11 -21.73 -11.80 3.04
N ASN A 12 -20.47 -12.03 3.43
CA ASN A 12 -19.60 -10.97 3.90
C ASN A 12 -19.06 -10.18 2.71
N PHE A 13 -19.49 -8.94 2.60
CA PHE A 13 -18.93 -7.94 1.71
C PHE A 13 -18.10 -6.99 2.56
N SER A 14 -16.78 -7.15 2.54
CA SER A 14 -15.87 -6.30 3.30
C SER A 14 -14.96 -5.54 2.37
N SER A 15 -14.88 -4.23 2.54
CA SER A 15 -13.85 -3.38 1.92
C SER A 15 -12.58 -3.29 2.76
N GLY A 16 -12.61 -3.86 3.98
CA GLY A 16 -11.51 -3.88 4.92
C GLY A 16 -10.59 -5.09 4.72
N PRO A 17 -10.23 -5.78 5.82
CA PRO A 17 -9.39 -6.97 5.79
C PRO A 17 -9.96 -8.06 4.89
N CYS A 18 -9.10 -8.69 4.09
CA CYS A 18 -9.47 -9.82 3.26
C CYS A 18 -9.40 -11.14 4.05
N ALA A 19 -10.07 -12.17 3.55
CA ALA A 19 -9.95 -13.52 4.10
C ALA A 19 -8.51 -14.04 3.97
N LYS A 20 -8.13 -14.91 4.90
CA LYS A 20 -6.86 -15.65 4.83
C LYS A 20 -6.78 -16.46 3.53
N ARG A 21 -5.56 -16.82 3.13
CA ARG A 21 -5.32 -17.69 1.97
C ARG A 21 -6.16 -18.97 2.04
N PRO A 22 -6.49 -19.58 0.90
CA PRO A 22 -7.18 -20.87 0.89
C PRO A 22 -6.46 -21.92 1.73
N GLY A 23 -7.21 -22.68 2.53
CA GLY A 23 -6.68 -23.72 3.40
C GLY A 23 -5.90 -23.23 4.62
N TRP A 24 -5.92 -21.92 4.92
CA TRP A 24 -5.34 -21.40 6.16
C TRP A 24 -6.06 -21.94 7.39
N THR A 25 -5.29 -22.32 8.40
CA THR A 25 -5.77 -22.66 9.74
C THR A 25 -4.83 -22.08 10.77
N VAL A 26 -5.23 -22.02 12.02
CA VAL A 26 -4.39 -21.52 13.13
C VAL A 26 -3.06 -22.28 13.27
N GLU A 27 -2.98 -23.50 12.75
CA GLU A 27 -1.75 -24.29 12.71
C GLU A 27 -0.62 -23.63 11.92
N ALA A 28 -0.94 -22.70 10.99
CA ALA A 28 0.04 -21.88 10.31
C ALA A 28 0.90 -21.04 11.27
N LEU A 29 0.36 -20.73 12.44
CA LEU A 29 1.00 -19.89 13.47
C LEU A 29 1.69 -20.69 14.59
N LYS A 30 1.66 -22.01 14.56
CA LYS A 30 2.16 -22.86 15.66
C LYS A 30 3.64 -22.64 16.03
N ASN A 31 4.44 -22.17 15.07
CA ASN A 31 5.86 -21.89 15.26
C ASN A 31 6.16 -20.40 15.50
N ALA A 32 5.13 -19.57 15.69
CA ALA A 32 5.31 -18.14 15.94
C ALA A 32 6.10 -17.92 17.26
N LEU A 33 7.03 -16.97 17.24
CA LEU A 33 7.87 -16.65 18.39
C LEU A 33 7.12 -15.81 19.43
N VAL A 34 6.04 -16.35 19.98
CA VAL A 34 5.23 -15.67 21.01
C VAL A 34 5.99 -15.61 22.34
N GLY A 35 5.87 -14.46 23.04
CA GLY A 35 6.56 -14.25 24.31
C GLY A 35 8.10 -14.18 24.19
N ARG A 36 8.64 -14.02 22.97
CA ARG A 36 10.07 -13.86 22.73
C ARG A 36 10.40 -12.43 22.34
N SER A 37 11.62 -12.00 22.63
CA SER A 37 12.09 -10.69 22.20
C SER A 37 12.25 -10.64 20.67
N HIS A 38 11.60 -9.71 20.03
CA HIS A 38 11.81 -9.41 18.61
C HIS A 38 13.25 -8.94 18.32
N ARG A 39 14.00 -8.53 19.36
CA ARG A 39 15.42 -8.14 19.27
C ARG A 39 16.37 -9.32 19.42
N SER A 40 15.87 -10.51 19.77
CA SER A 40 16.69 -11.73 19.78
C SER A 40 17.16 -12.05 18.36
N LYS A 41 18.17 -12.93 18.25
CA LYS A 41 18.66 -13.38 16.93
C LYS A 41 17.55 -14.02 16.11
N GLU A 42 16.74 -14.86 16.74
CA GLU A 42 15.60 -15.55 16.13
C GLU A 42 14.49 -14.57 15.73
N GLY A 43 14.15 -13.61 16.60
CA GLY A 43 13.14 -12.60 16.32
C GLY A 43 13.51 -11.75 15.12
N LYS A 44 14.76 -11.26 15.08
CA LYS A 44 15.29 -10.51 13.93
C LYS A 44 15.29 -11.34 12.64
N ALA A 45 15.66 -12.62 12.73
CA ALA A 45 15.66 -13.50 11.56
C ALA A 45 14.23 -13.69 10.97
N ARG A 46 13.17 -13.72 11.82
CA ARG A 46 11.78 -13.78 11.30
C ARG A 46 11.36 -12.49 10.62
N ILE A 47 11.69 -11.33 11.21
CA ILE A 47 11.40 -10.04 10.59
C ILE A 47 12.15 -9.91 9.26
N GLN A 48 13.43 -10.29 9.22
CA GLN A 48 14.24 -10.31 8.01
C GLN A 48 13.63 -11.21 6.93
N LEU A 49 13.21 -12.43 7.28
CA LEU A 49 12.58 -13.35 6.35
C LEU A 49 11.29 -12.76 5.74
N CYS A 50 10.47 -12.09 6.57
CA CYS A 50 9.27 -11.40 6.08
C CYS A 50 9.64 -10.33 5.04
N SER A 51 10.65 -9.52 5.34
CA SER A 51 11.15 -8.48 4.43
C SER A 51 11.74 -9.06 3.14
N ASP A 52 12.53 -10.12 3.24
CA ASP A 52 13.16 -10.78 2.08
C ASP A 52 12.11 -11.41 1.15
N LEU A 53 11.08 -12.07 1.71
CA LEU A 53 9.98 -12.62 0.93
C LEU A 53 9.19 -11.52 0.20
N MET A 54 8.94 -10.38 0.86
CA MET A 54 8.30 -9.25 0.20
C MET A 54 9.16 -8.69 -0.94
N LYS A 55 10.47 -8.48 -0.71
CA LYS A 55 11.40 -8.03 -1.75
C LYS A 55 11.41 -8.97 -2.96
N GLU A 56 11.49 -10.27 -2.71
CA GLU A 56 11.52 -11.31 -3.75
C GLU A 56 10.23 -11.31 -4.58
N ILE A 57 9.07 -11.35 -3.91
CA ILE A 57 7.78 -11.43 -4.60
C ILE A 57 7.49 -10.15 -5.39
N LEU A 58 7.77 -8.98 -4.81
CA LEU A 58 7.57 -7.68 -5.45
C LEU A 58 8.64 -7.35 -6.48
N GLN A 59 9.73 -8.14 -6.55
CA GLN A 59 10.87 -7.92 -7.45
C GLN A 59 11.42 -6.49 -7.33
N LEU A 60 11.61 -6.04 -6.07
CA LEU A 60 12.07 -4.67 -5.82
C LEU A 60 13.43 -4.40 -6.49
N PRO A 61 13.61 -3.22 -7.09
CA PRO A 61 14.87 -2.84 -7.69
C PRO A 61 16.02 -2.85 -6.68
N GLU A 62 17.24 -3.04 -7.18
CA GLU A 62 18.44 -2.99 -6.34
C GLU A 62 18.55 -1.64 -5.61
N GLY A 63 19.02 -1.66 -4.38
CA GLY A 63 19.16 -0.48 -3.54
C GLY A 63 17.88 -0.05 -2.81
N TYR A 64 16.72 -0.58 -3.19
CA TYR A 64 15.47 -0.31 -2.45
C TYR A 64 15.48 -0.97 -1.07
N ARG A 65 14.93 -0.25 -0.11
CA ARG A 65 14.81 -0.67 1.28
C ARG A 65 13.36 -0.98 1.60
N ILE A 66 13.14 -1.93 2.50
CA ILE A 66 11.79 -2.26 2.98
C ILE A 66 11.81 -2.39 4.49
N GLY A 67 10.79 -1.88 5.16
CA GLY A 67 10.69 -1.95 6.61
C GLY A 67 9.27 -2.10 7.10
N VAL A 68 9.16 -2.73 8.27
CA VAL A 68 7.91 -2.87 9.00
C VAL A 68 7.79 -1.73 10.01
N VAL A 69 6.69 -0.99 9.94
CA VAL A 69 6.42 0.19 10.78
C VAL A 69 5.11 0.01 11.55
N ALA A 70 4.88 0.87 12.54
CA ALA A 70 3.69 0.83 13.37
C ALA A 70 2.46 1.41 12.67
N GLY A 71 1.25 0.99 13.09
CA GLY A 71 0.01 1.70 12.81
C GLY A 71 -0.63 1.38 11.47
N SER A 72 -0.44 0.16 10.95
CA SER A 72 -0.90 -0.28 9.63
C SER A 72 -0.44 0.67 8.51
N ASP A 73 -1.14 0.70 7.39
CA ASP A 73 -0.79 1.62 6.31
C ASP A 73 -0.91 3.09 6.71
N THR A 74 -1.89 3.45 7.53
CA THR A 74 -2.02 4.83 8.03
C THR A 74 -0.72 5.33 8.65
N GLY A 75 -0.11 4.53 9.54
CA GLY A 75 1.17 4.87 10.14
C GLY A 75 2.33 4.88 9.14
N ALA A 76 2.30 4.03 8.11
CA ALA A 76 3.32 4.01 7.06
C ALA A 76 3.25 5.26 6.16
N VAL A 77 2.05 5.65 5.74
CA VAL A 77 1.84 6.88 4.95
C VAL A 77 2.23 8.11 5.77
N GLU A 78 1.72 8.25 7.00
CA GLU A 78 2.08 9.38 7.86
C GLU A 78 3.59 9.43 8.13
N CYS A 79 4.23 8.28 8.37
CA CYS A 79 5.68 8.19 8.49
C CYS A 79 6.40 8.75 7.25
N ALA A 80 5.93 8.40 6.06
CA ALA A 80 6.47 8.92 4.81
C ALA A 80 6.27 10.44 4.69
N LEU A 81 5.03 10.92 4.85
CA LEU A 81 4.69 12.35 4.71
C LEU A 81 5.44 13.23 5.71
N TRP A 82 5.41 12.87 7.00
CA TRP A 82 6.06 13.63 8.08
C TRP A 82 7.58 13.65 7.96
N SER A 83 8.17 12.58 7.41
CA SER A 83 9.63 12.46 7.31
C SER A 83 10.23 13.09 6.06
N THR A 84 9.45 13.33 5.00
CA THR A 84 10.02 13.70 3.70
C THR A 84 9.50 14.99 3.11
N LEU A 85 8.25 15.37 3.39
CA LEU A 85 7.65 16.55 2.79
C LEU A 85 8.21 17.87 3.37
N GLY A 86 8.04 18.96 2.60
CA GLY A 86 8.38 20.33 2.98
C GLY A 86 9.55 20.96 2.23
N PRO A 87 10.60 20.23 1.78
CA PRO A 87 11.67 20.83 1.00
C PRO A 87 11.27 21.27 -0.40
N ARG A 88 10.22 20.66 -0.96
CA ARG A 88 9.69 20.95 -2.29
C ARG A 88 8.19 21.26 -2.19
N PRO A 89 7.60 21.96 -3.18
CA PRO A 89 6.17 22.01 -3.35
C PRO A 89 5.59 20.59 -3.46
N VAL A 90 4.30 20.43 -3.17
CA VAL A 90 3.64 19.12 -3.18
C VAL A 90 2.46 19.13 -4.13
N ASP A 91 2.41 18.14 -5.01
CA ASP A 91 1.23 17.79 -5.79
C ASP A 91 0.55 16.59 -5.16
N VAL A 92 -0.69 16.73 -4.73
CA VAL A 92 -1.42 15.63 -4.10
C VAL A 92 -2.71 15.32 -4.86
N PHE A 93 -2.90 14.04 -5.17
CA PHE A 93 -4.02 13.54 -5.98
C PHE A 93 -5.01 12.77 -5.11
N GLY A 94 -6.33 13.12 -5.21
CA GLY A 94 -7.36 12.50 -4.39
C GLY A 94 -8.69 12.33 -5.12
N TRP A 95 -9.23 11.10 -5.16
CA TRP A 95 -10.51 10.78 -5.81
C TRP A 95 -11.42 9.88 -4.99
N GLU A 96 -11.01 9.59 -3.73
CA GLU A 96 -11.80 8.77 -2.83
C GLU A 96 -11.43 9.10 -1.36
N SER A 97 -12.02 8.41 -0.40
CA SER A 97 -11.96 8.77 1.02
C SER A 97 -10.53 8.81 1.58
N PHE A 98 -9.68 7.80 1.26
CA PHE A 98 -8.33 7.72 1.82
C PHE A 98 -7.42 8.77 1.20
N SER A 99 -7.39 8.89 -0.12
CA SER A 99 -6.57 9.90 -0.80
C SER A 99 -6.96 11.33 -0.42
N LYS A 100 -8.26 11.62 -0.22
CA LYS A 100 -8.72 12.90 0.33
C LYS A 100 -8.29 13.09 1.79
N GLY A 101 -8.12 12.00 2.54
CA GLY A 101 -7.51 12.02 3.87
C GLY A 101 -6.07 12.53 3.83
N TRP A 102 -5.25 12.03 2.92
CA TRP A 102 -3.87 12.47 2.75
C TRP A 102 -3.74 13.94 2.35
N ILE A 103 -4.64 14.44 1.50
CA ILE A 103 -4.74 15.89 1.20
C ILE A 103 -4.95 16.69 2.48
N LYS A 104 -5.88 16.23 3.33
CA LYS A 104 -6.20 16.89 4.61
C LYS A 104 -4.99 16.86 5.55
N ASP A 105 -4.26 15.75 5.63
CA ASP A 105 -3.10 15.62 6.49
C ASP A 105 -1.98 16.57 6.07
N ILE A 106 -1.70 16.67 4.79
CA ILE A 106 -0.68 17.58 4.24
C ILE A 106 -1.06 19.05 4.47
N LYS A 107 -2.31 19.44 4.16
CA LYS A 107 -2.74 20.85 4.24
C LYS A 107 -3.08 21.30 5.66
N LYS A 108 -3.73 20.46 6.46
CA LYS A 108 -4.27 20.85 7.77
C LYS A 108 -3.34 20.50 8.93
N TYR A 109 -2.68 19.34 8.89
CA TYR A 109 -1.89 18.85 10.02
C TYR A 109 -0.40 19.12 9.83
N LEU A 110 0.19 18.87 8.67
CA LEU A 110 1.55 19.33 8.33
C LEU A 110 1.61 20.83 8.04
N LYS A 111 0.48 21.45 7.65
CA LYS A 111 0.35 22.87 7.36
C LYS A 111 1.32 23.35 6.28
N LEU A 112 1.53 22.54 5.25
CA LEU A 112 2.36 22.94 4.11
C LEU A 112 1.61 23.99 3.28
N GLU A 113 2.29 25.06 2.88
CA GLU A 113 1.72 26.16 2.13
C GLU A 113 1.76 25.94 0.61
N ASN A 114 2.86 25.37 0.12
CA ASN A 114 3.08 25.13 -1.31
C ASN A 114 2.50 23.77 -1.74
N VAL A 115 1.16 23.65 -1.74
CA VAL A 115 0.44 22.41 -2.06
C VAL A 115 -0.59 22.66 -3.15
N ARG A 116 -0.50 21.91 -4.25
CA ARG A 116 -1.56 21.82 -5.26
C ARG A 116 -2.30 20.51 -5.07
N ASP A 117 -3.60 20.56 -4.91
CA ASP A 117 -4.45 19.38 -4.79
C ASP A 117 -5.31 19.20 -6.05
N PHE A 118 -5.24 18.00 -6.60
CA PHE A 118 -5.99 17.58 -7.78
C PHE A 118 -7.01 16.54 -7.36
N THR A 119 -8.29 16.84 -7.53
CA THR A 119 -9.37 15.96 -7.06
C THR A 119 -10.30 15.55 -8.17
N ALA A 120 -10.92 14.39 -8.02
CA ALA A 120 -12.01 13.91 -8.86
C ALA A 120 -13.13 13.34 -8.02
N ASP A 121 -14.30 13.16 -8.64
CA ASP A 121 -15.43 12.46 -8.06
C ASP A 121 -15.21 10.95 -8.03
N TYR A 122 -16.02 10.25 -7.25
CA TYR A 122 -16.03 8.78 -7.26
C TYR A 122 -16.27 8.24 -8.67
N GLY A 123 -15.57 7.18 -9.02
CA GLY A 123 -15.61 6.58 -10.36
C GLY A 123 -14.68 7.23 -11.39
N LYS A 124 -14.02 8.33 -11.05
CA LYS A 124 -13.12 9.07 -11.95
C LYS A 124 -11.72 9.21 -11.38
N LEU A 125 -10.75 9.52 -12.24
CA LEU A 125 -9.40 9.91 -11.86
C LEU A 125 -9.17 11.41 -12.10
N PRO A 126 -8.40 12.09 -11.26
CA PRO A 126 -7.85 13.40 -11.61
C PRO A 126 -6.83 13.25 -12.75
N ASP A 127 -6.58 14.34 -13.46
CA ASP A 127 -5.60 14.35 -14.55
C ASP A 127 -4.17 14.41 -14.00
N PHE A 128 -3.51 13.27 -13.94
CA PHE A 128 -2.12 13.14 -13.48
C PHE A 128 -1.08 13.86 -14.34
N ARG A 129 -1.41 14.23 -15.60
CA ARG A 129 -0.50 15.00 -16.46
C ARG A 129 -0.26 16.43 -15.96
N GLN A 130 -1.06 16.88 -14.99
CA GLN A 130 -0.87 18.15 -14.30
C GLN A 130 0.22 18.12 -13.23
N ALA A 131 0.74 16.93 -12.89
CA ALA A 131 1.84 16.79 -11.95
C ALA A 131 3.09 17.50 -12.46
N ASP A 132 3.77 18.21 -11.57
CA ASP A 132 5.07 18.81 -11.85
C ASP A 132 6.17 17.85 -11.40
N PRO A 133 7.05 17.37 -12.29
CA PRO A 133 8.10 16.42 -11.92
C PRO A 133 9.15 17.00 -10.95
N ASP A 134 9.18 18.31 -10.75
CA ASP A 134 10.03 18.94 -9.75
C ASP A 134 9.38 18.99 -8.34
N HIS A 135 8.05 18.76 -8.23
CA HIS A 135 7.33 18.68 -6.96
C HIS A 135 7.39 17.28 -6.34
N ASP A 136 7.23 17.18 -5.03
CA ASP A 136 6.92 15.91 -4.40
C ASP A 136 5.46 15.54 -4.74
N ILE A 137 5.22 14.31 -5.19
CA ILE A 137 3.92 13.85 -5.71
C ILE A 137 3.36 12.80 -4.74
N VAL A 138 2.14 13.02 -4.25
CA VAL A 138 1.45 12.10 -3.33
C VAL A 138 0.16 11.59 -3.96
N PHE A 139 -0.01 10.28 -4.03
CA PHE A 139 -1.20 9.64 -4.58
C PHE A 139 -1.45 8.25 -4.01
N THR A 140 -2.67 7.73 -4.19
CA THR A 140 -2.98 6.32 -3.96
C THR A 140 -2.91 5.53 -5.26
N TRP A 141 -2.45 4.28 -5.24
CA TRP A 141 -2.48 3.43 -6.43
C TRP A 141 -3.90 2.98 -6.77
N ASN A 142 -4.68 2.68 -5.76
CA ASN A 142 -6.03 2.17 -5.90
C ASN A 142 -7.00 2.89 -4.94
N GLY A 143 -7.98 3.59 -5.50
CA GLY A 143 -9.04 4.25 -4.75
C GLY A 143 -10.10 3.26 -4.29
N THR A 144 -9.91 2.69 -3.10
CA THR A 144 -10.74 1.62 -2.54
C THR A 144 -12.22 1.95 -2.52
N THR A 145 -12.60 3.15 -2.10
CA THR A 145 -14.02 3.54 -1.97
C THR A 145 -14.64 4.06 -3.27
N SER A 146 -13.83 4.20 -4.31
CA SER A 146 -14.22 4.66 -5.64
C SER A 146 -14.22 3.55 -6.70
N GLY A 147 -13.55 2.43 -6.42
CA GLY A 147 -13.38 1.34 -7.39
C GLY A 147 -12.50 1.70 -8.59
N VAL A 148 -11.58 2.67 -8.41
CA VAL A 148 -10.77 3.26 -9.47
C VAL A 148 -9.30 3.21 -9.11
N LYS A 149 -8.48 2.69 -10.02
CA LYS A 149 -7.02 2.59 -9.88
C LYS A 149 -6.28 3.48 -10.87
N VAL A 150 -5.06 3.83 -10.56
CA VAL A 150 -4.10 4.40 -11.52
C VAL A 150 -3.77 3.33 -12.56
N PRO A 151 -3.92 3.60 -13.87
CA PRO A 151 -3.69 2.59 -14.91
C PRO A 151 -2.20 2.27 -15.09
N ASN A 152 -1.34 3.27 -15.08
CA ASN A 152 0.12 3.17 -15.25
C ASN A 152 0.81 4.44 -14.75
N LEU A 153 2.15 4.49 -14.84
CA LEU A 153 2.97 5.65 -14.49
C LEU A 153 3.59 6.36 -15.71
N ASP A 154 2.94 6.29 -16.89
CA ASP A 154 3.46 6.93 -18.12
C ASP A 154 3.46 8.45 -18.02
N TRP A 155 2.59 9.00 -17.17
CA TRP A 155 2.50 10.42 -16.87
C TRP A 155 3.69 10.94 -16.04
N LEU A 156 4.45 10.07 -15.35
CA LEU A 156 5.58 10.43 -14.50
C LEU A 156 6.90 10.15 -15.25
N PRO A 157 7.71 11.19 -15.54
CA PRO A 157 9.05 11.03 -16.12
C PRO A 157 9.95 10.18 -15.21
N ALA A 158 10.83 9.38 -15.80
CA ALA A 158 11.74 8.54 -15.06
C ALA A 158 12.81 9.35 -14.26
N ASP A 159 13.10 10.56 -14.71
CA ASP A 159 14.08 11.49 -14.13
C ASP A 159 13.44 12.58 -13.26
N HIS A 160 12.19 12.39 -12.80
CA HIS A 160 11.51 13.32 -11.89
C HIS A 160 12.36 13.60 -10.65
N LYS A 161 12.39 14.88 -10.24
CA LYS A 161 13.28 15.35 -9.15
C LYS A 161 12.61 15.30 -7.78
N GLY A 162 11.30 15.50 -7.71
CA GLY A 162 10.52 15.31 -6.50
C GLY A 162 10.40 13.85 -6.12
N LEU A 163 9.89 13.53 -4.93
CA LEU A 163 9.58 12.17 -4.52
C LEU A 163 8.18 11.76 -5.03
N ALA A 164 8.07 10.58 -5.61
CA ALA A 164 6.80 9.93 -5.88
C ALA A 164 6.41 9.05 -4.67
N ILE A 165 5.39 9.45 -3.94
CA ILE A 165 4.91 8.81 -2.70
C ILE A 165 3.55 8.18 -2.98
N CYS A 166 3.47 6.87 -2.89
CA CYS A 166 2.31 6.08 -3.27
C CYS A 166 1.78 5.22 -2.11
N ASP A 167 0.53 5.47 -1.70
CA ASP A 167 -0.24 4.51 -0.91
C ASP A 167 -0.76 3.42 -1.87
N ALA A 168 -0.23 2.21 -1.77
CA ALA A 168 -0.61 1.06 -2.60
C ALA A 168 -1.33 -0.04 -1.81
N THR A 169 -1.89 0.28 -0.65
CA THR A 169 -2.45 -0.67 0.32
C THR A 169 -3.40 -1.68 -0.29
N SER A 170 -4.31 -1.26 -1.14
CA SER A 170 -5.29 -2.14 -1.77
C SER A 170 -4.94 -2.53 -3.22
N GLY A 171 -3.75 -2.14 -3.69
CA GLY A 171 -3.25 -2.41 -5.04
C GLY A 171 -2.08 -3.40 -5.10
N VAL A 172 -1.12 -3.25 -4.19
CA VAL A 172 0.08 -4.10 -4.15
C VAL A 172 -0.30 -5.58 -3.99
N PHE A 173 0.45 -6.46 -4.63
CA PHE A 173 0.21 -7.90 -4.79
C PHE A 173 -1.00 -8.28 -5.69
N ALA A 174 -1.74 -7.31 -6.23
CA ALA A 174 -2.86 -7.59 -7.14
C ALA A 174 -2.80 -6.81 -8.46
N MET A 175 -1.94 -5.80 -8.54
CA MET A 175 -1.80 -4.91 -9.68
C MET A 175 -0.33 -4.80 -10.06
N ASP A 176 -0.07 -4.63 -11.35
CA ASP A 176 1.27 -4.36 -11.85
C ASP A 176 1.66 -2.92 -11.48
N ILE A 177 2.80 -2.76 -10.80
CA ILE A 177 3.31 -1.47 -10.32
C ILE A 177 4.79 -1.38 -10.71
N ASP A 178 5.12 -0.34 -11.47
CA ASP A 178 6.51 -0.03 -11.80
C ASP A 178 7.20 0.64 -10.62
N PHE A 179 7.88 -0.17 -9.80
CA PHE A 179 8.61 0.34 -8.63
C PHE A 179 9.75 1.30 -8.99
N THR A 180 10.28 1.24 -10.21
CA THR A 180 11.42 2.09 -10.61
C THR A 180 11.07 3.58 -10.65
N LYS A 181 9.79 3.91 -10.76
CA LYS A 181 9.28 5.29 -10.78
C LYS A 181 8.69 5.75 -9.43
N ILE A 182 8.64 4.88 -8.43
CA ILE A 182 8.09 5.20 -7.11
C ILE A 182 9.20 5.27 -6.08
N ASP A 183 9.29 6.40 -5.39
CA ASP A 183 10.32 6.61 -4.38
C ASP A 183 9.91 6.06 -3.01
N ILE A 184 8.64 6.23 -2.64
CA ILE A 184 8.08 5.68 -1.41
C ILE A 184 6.77 4.98 -1.74
N LEU A 185 6.67 3.71 -1.38
CA LEU A 185 5.44 2.96 -1.48
C LEU A 185 5.07 2.41 -0.11
N THR A 186 3.80 2.54 0.26
CA THR A 186 3.28 2.04 1.53
C THR A 186 2.15 1.05 1.34
N PHE A 187 2.04 0.11 2.26
CA PHE A 187 0.92 -0.82 2.33
C PHE A 187 0.84 -1.51 3.70
N SER A 188 -0.17 -2.34 3.87
CA SER A 188 -0.31 -3.24 5.01
C SER A 188 -0.91 -4.58 4.59
N TRP A 189 -0.73 -5.62 5.42
CA TRP A 189 -0.93 -7.02 4.99
C TRP A 189 -2.38 -7.49 4.92
N GLN A 190 -3.34 -6.75 5.52
CA GLN A 190 -4.74 -7.18 5.64
C GLN A 190 -5.54 -7.15 4.33
N LYS A 191 -4.99 -6.60 3.26
CA LYS A 191 -5.65 -6.55 1.93
C LYS A 191 -5.37 -7.82 1.13
N VAL A 192 -4.66 -7.72 0.02
CA VAL A 192 -4.49 -8.84 -0.94
C VAL A 192 -3.90 -10.10 -0.30
N LEU A 193 -2.98 -9.97 0.63
CA LEU A 193 -2.37 -11.10 1.33
C LEU A 193 -3.29 -11.74 2.39
N GLY A 194 -4.34 -11.05 2.84
CA GLY A 194 -5.24 -11.55 3.87
C GLY A 194 -4.56 -11.72 5.24
N GLY A 195 -3.46 -11.03 5.48
CA GLY A 195 -2.77 -10.99 6.78
C GLY A 195 -3.48 -10.10 7.81
N GLU A 196 -2.94 -10.04 9.03
CA GLU A 196 -3.42 -9.11 10.05
C GLU A 196 -2.86 -7.69 9.82
N ALA A 197 -3.66 -6.66 10.13
CA ALA A 197 -3.30 -5.26 9.90
C ALA A 197 -2.08 -4.82 10.71
N ALA A 198 -2.21 -4.68 11.99
CA ALA A 198 -1.22 -4.25 13.01
C ALA A 198 -0.03 -3.39 12.54
N HIS A 199 0.61 -3.76 11.45
CA HIS A 199 1.81 -3.14 10.90
C HIS A 199 1.57 -2.57 9.52
N GLY A 200 2.23 -1.42 9.26
CA GLY A 200 2.47 -0.93 7.92
C GLY A 200 3.79 -1.45 7.38
N VAL A 201 3.94 -1.36 6.08
CA VAL A 201 5.19 -1.60 5.35
C VAL A 201 5.52 -0.35 4.58
N ILE A 202 6.78 0.05 4.64
CA ILE A 202 7.31 1.16 3.87
C ILE A 202 8.46 0.66 2.98
N ILE A 203 8.37 0.98 1.69
CA ILE A 203 9.41 0.73 0.69
C ILE A 203 10.02 2.07 0.32
N LEU A 204 11.34 2.15 0.28
CA LEU A 204 12.09 3.38 0.04
C LEU A 204 13.09 3.19 -1.09
N SER A 205 13.03 4.04 -2.10
CA SER A 205 14.09 4.15 -3.12
C SER A 205 15.37 4.74 -2.51
N PRO A 206 16.52 4.60 -3.15
CA PRO A 206 17.74 5.31 -2.72
C PRO A 206 17.55 6.83 -2.60
N LYS A 207 16.75 7.45 -3.48
CA LYS A 207 16.41 8.88 -3.44
C LYS A 207 15.59 9.23 -2.19
N ALA A 208 14.61 8.38 -1.83
CA ALA A 208 13.83 8.57 -0.62
C ALA A 208 14.68 8.42 0.66
N VAL A 209 15.58 7.44 0.69
CA VAL A 209 16.53 7.26 1.81
C VAL A 209 17.36 8.51 2.00
N ALA A 210 17.99 9.02 0.92
CA ALA A 210 18.80 10.24 0.97
C ALA A 210 17.97 11.45 1.46
N ARG A 211 16.73 11.62 0.96
CA ARG A 211 15.83 12.67 1.41
C ARG A 211 15.51 12.56 2.90
N MET A 212 15.23 11.37 3.41
CA MET A 212 14.93 11.19 4.84
C MET A 212 16.15 11.49 5.72
N GLU A 213 17.35 11.06 5.34
CA GLU A 213 18.57 11.30 6.09
C GLU A 213 18.92 12.79 6.14
N GLU A 214 18.76 13.51 5.04
CA GLU A 214 18.96 14.95 4.96
C GLU A 214 17.87 15.71 5.72
N ARG A 215 16.61 15.31 5.57
CA ARG A 215 15.44 16.05 6.05
C ARG A 215 15.20 15.93 7.55
N VAL A 216 15.34 14.73 8.12
CA VAL A 216 14.97 14.46 9.51
C VAL A 216 15.61 15.42 10.51
N PRO A 217 16.90 15.81 10.42
CA PRO A 217 17.50 16.80 11.32
C PRO A 217 16.92 18.21 11.20
N GLN A 218 16.21 18.51 10.11
CA GLN A 218 15.74 19.86 9.76
C GLN A 218 14.20 20.00 9.83
N ILE A 219 13.49 18.97 10.27
CA ILE A 219 12.03 18.97 10.34
C ILE A 219 11.55 20.00 11.35
N PRO A 220 10.70 20.99 10.94
CA PRO A 220 10.29 22.09 11.81
C PRO A 220 9.14 21.74 12.76
N TRP A 221 8.52 20.58 12.61
CA TRP A 221 7.40 20.14 13.44
C TRP A 221 7.78 19.03 14.40
N PRO A 222 7.02 18.84 15.50
CA PRO A 222 7.24 17.72 16.39
C PRO A 222 7.13 16.39 15.66
N MET A 223 8.15 15.53 15.76
CA MET A 223 8.22 14.24 15.11
C MET A 223 7.93 13.13 16.14
N PRO A 224 6.82 12.38 16.01
CA PRO A 224 6.58 11.21 16.84
C PRO A 224 7.71 10.19 16.71
N LYS A 225 8.08 9.54 17.80
CA LYS A 225 9.20 8.57 17.80
C LYS A 225 9.04 7.47 16.74
N ILE A 226 7.80 7.01 16.52
CA ILE A 226 7.51 5.94 15.55
C ILE A 226 7.78 6.34 14.10
N PHE A 227 7.94 7.63 13.80
CA PHE A 227 8.27 8.15 12.46
C PHE A 227 9.77 8.44 12.28
N ARG A 228 10.59 8.34 13.32
CA ARG A 228 12.02 8.70 13.30
C ARG A 228 12.93 7.60 12.76
N LEU A 229 12.63 7.10 11.55
CA LEU A 229 13.40 6.01 10.94
C LEU A 229 14.88 6.39 10.76
N ALA A 230 15.15 7.54 10.18
CA ALA A 230 16.51 8.01 9.93
C ALA A 230 17.28 8.36 11.22
N GLU A 231 16.61 9.01 12.20
CA GLU A 231 17.22 9.36 13.48
C GLU A 231 17.70 8.12 14.25
N LEU A 232 16.95 7.02 14.16
CA LEU A 232 17.32 5.76 14.79
C LEU A 232 18.32 4.93 13.96
N LYS A 233 18.88 5.51 12.90
CA LYS A 233 19.80 4.83 11.98
C LYS A 233 19.24 3.56 11.35
N LYS A 234 17.91 3.46 11.24
CA LYS A 234 17.21 2.32 10.66
C LYS A 234 17.30 2.27 9.14
N LEU A 235 17.83 3.32 8.52
CA LEU A 235 18.00 3.38 7.06
C LEU A 235 19.34 2.80 6.58
N LYS A 236 20.24 2.41 7.50
CA LYS A 236 21.48 1.72 7.12
C LYS A 236 21.17 0.40 6.41
N PRO A 237 21.97 0.03 5.41
CA PRO A 237 21.81 -1.25 4.72
C PRO A 237 21.66 -2.43 5.69
N GLY A 238 20.58 -3.21 5.54
CA GLY A 238 20.25 -4.38 6.36
C GLY A 238 19.52 -4.08 7.68
N GLU A 239 19.55 -2.85 8.20
CA GLU A 239 18.91 -2.57 9.50
C GLU A 239 17.39 -2.41 9.42
N LEU A 240 16.89 -1.72 8.40
CA LEU A 240 15.45 -1.50 8.24
C LEU A 240 14.68 -2.82 8.07
N GLU A 241 15.29 -3.78 7.41
CA GLU A 241 14.71 -5.05 7.05
C GLU A 241 14.47 -6.01 8.23
N TYR A 242 15.27 -5.91 9.30
CA TYR A 242 15.13 -6.79 10.48
C TYR A 242 14.88 -6.06 11.79
N SER A 243 14.75 -4.74 11.75
CA SER A 243 14.64 -3.93 12.95
C SER A 243 13.43 -3.00 12.90
N THR A 244 12.66 -2.98 13.96
CA THR A 244 11.48 -2.11 14.11
C THR A 244 11.71 -1.05 15.19
N ILE A 245 11.07 0.12 15.04
CA ILE A 245 11.14 1.19 16.05
C ILE A 245 10.39 0.78 17.32
N ASN A 246 9.17 0.23 17.16
CA ASN A 246 8.32 -0.28 18.22
C ASN A 246 8.47 -1.79 18.36
N THR A 247 7.85 -2.37 19.37
CA THR A 247 7.72 -3.82 19.50
C THR A 247 6.63 -4.30 18.53
N PRO A 248 6.96 -5.15 17.54
CA PRO A 248 5.99 -5.68 16.60
C PRO A 248 5.26 -6.87 17.20
N SER A 249 4.11 -7.23 16.63
CA SER A 249 3.45 -8.50 16.88
C SER A 249 4.15 -9.62 16.11
N MET A 250 4.79 -10.54 16.80
CA MET A 250 5.44 -11.69 16.15
C MET A 250 4.41 -12.68 15.56
N LEU A 251 3.16 -12.69 16.05
CA LEU A 251 2.06 -13.42 15.42
C LEU A 251 1.71 -12.85 14.05
N CYS A 252 1.63 -11.51 13.94
CA CYS A 252 1.34 -10.86 12.65
C CYS A 252 2.50 -11.02 11.65
N ILE A 253 3.75 -11.00 12.13
CA ILE A 253 4.93 -11.31 11.30
C ILE A 253 4.85 -12.73 10.75
N GLU A 254 4.53 -13.70 11.59
CA GLU A 254 4.41 -15.11 11.18
C GLU A 254 3.25 -15.34 10.21
N ASP A 255 2.11 -14.70 10.46
CA ASP A 255 0.95 -14.73 9.56
C ASP A 255 1.28 -14.15 8.18
N ALA A 256 2.01 -13.03 8.15
CA ALA A 256 2.49 -12.44 6.89
C ALA A 256 3.47 -13.37 6.15
N ILE A 257 4.39 -14.03 6.86
CA ILE A 257 5.31 -15.02 6.28
C ILE A 257 4.54 -16.18 5.65
N ASP A 258 3.50 -16.69 6.33
CA ASP A 258 2.66 -17.76 5.81
C ASP A 258 1.95 -17.33 4.51
N ALA A 259 1.35 -16.14 4.51
CA ALA A 259 0.70 -15.56 3.33
C ALA A 259 1.68 -15.34 2.16
N LEU A 260 2.88 -14.86 2.44
CA LEU A 260 3.93 -14.63 1.44
C LEU A 260 4.46 -15.95 0.85
N ASN A 261 4.65 -16.98 1.68
CA ASN A 261 5.03 -18.32 1.19
C ASN A 261 3.94 -18.91 0.28
N TRP A 262 2.67 -18.74 0.65
CA TRP A 262 1.57 -19.14 -0.22
C TRP A 262 1.57 -18.34 -1.54
N ALA A 263 1.74 -17.01 -1.46
CA ALA A 263 1.84 -16.15 -2.65
C ALA A 263 2.93 -16.66 -3.60
N LYS A 264 4.10 -17.00 -3.07
CA LYS A 264 5.21 -17.60 -3.84
C LYS A 264 4.81 -18.94 -4.46
N SER A 265 4.10 -19.81 -3.73
CA SER A 265 3.67 -21.13 -4.20
C SER A 265 2.65 -21.07 -5.35
N VAL A 266 1.89 -19.99 -5.48
CA VAL A 266 0.90 -19.79 -6.57
C VAL A 266 1.44 -18.98 -7.75
N GLY A 267 2.76 -18.74 -7.81
CA GLY A 267 3.44 -18.06 -8.91
C GLY A 267 3.84 -16.63 -8.62
N GLY A 268 3.98 -16.26 -7.34
CA GLY A 268 4.44 -14.93 -6.92
C GLY A 268 3.51 -13.83 -7.39
N MET A 269 4.10 -12.66 -7.70
CA MET A 269 3.34 -11.47 -8.11
C MET A 269 2.42 -11.74 -9.31
N GLN A 270 2.94 -12.39 -10.36
CA GLN A 270 2.15 -12.68 -11.56
C GLN A 270 1.00 -13.65 -11.30
N GLY A 271 1.20 -14.65 -10.44
CA GLY A 271 0.14 -15.56 -10.00
C GLY A 271 -0.98 -14.85 -9.24
N LEU A 272 -0.64 -13.92 -8.36
CA LEU A 272 -1.60 -13.12 -7.60
C LEU A 272 -2.38 -12.14 -8.51
N ILE A 273 -1.68 -11.44 -9.42
CA ILE A 273 -2.32 -10.55 -10.41
C ILE A 273 -3.31 -11.32 -11.26
N LYS A 274 -2.92 -12.49 -11.79
CA LYS A 274 -3.81 -13.34 -12.59
C LYS A 274 -5.08 -13.75 -11.83
N ARG A 275 -4.96 -14.09 -10.54
CA ARG A 275 -6.12 -14.42 -9.70
C ARG A 275 -7.05 -13.22 -9.52
N SER A 276 -6.51 -12.06 -9.22
CA SER A 276 -7.27 -10.82 -9.04
C SER A 276 -7.99 -10.40 -10.34
N GLN A 277 -7.30 -10.48 -11.46
CA GLN A 277 -7.89 -10.22 -12.78
C GLN A 277 -9.01 -11.22 -13.16
N ALA A 278 -8.84 -12.50 -12.81
CA ALA A 278 -9.88 -13.50 -13.03
C ALA A 278 -11.14 -13.23 -12.18
N ASN A 279 -10.98 -12.73 -10.96
CA ASN A 279 -12.09 -12.30 -10.12
C ASN A 279 -12.83 -11.11 -10.74
N LEU A 280 -12.12 -10.08 -11.21
CA LEU A 280 -12.74 -8.95 -11.92
C LEU A 280 -13.47 -9.41 -13.18
N ALA A 281 -12.87 -10.28 -13.97
CA ALA A 281 -13.50 -10.80 -15.18
C ALA A 281 -14.82 -11.57 -14.91
N ALA A 282 -14.94 -12.21 -13.73
CA ALA A 282 -16.20 -12.83 -13.33
C ALA A 282 -17.29 -11.76 -13.03
N PHE A 283 -16.93 -10.66 -12.39
CA PHE A 283 -17.84 -9.52 -12.19
C PHE A 283 -18.21 -8.85 -13.50
N GLU A 284 -17.26 -8.65 -14.42
CA GLU A 284 -17.55 -8.08 -15.74
C GLU A 284 -18.62 -8.89 -16.50
N LYS A 285 -18.46 -10.22 -16.55
CA LYS A 285 -19.44 -11.11 -17.16
C LYS A 285 -20.81 -11.07 -16.48
N TRP A 286 -20.85 -10.82 -15.18
CA TRP A 286 -22.12 -10.68 -14.46
C TRP A 286 -22.78 -9.35 -14.75
N VAL A 287 -22.04 -8.24 -14.73
CA VAL A 287 -22.57 -6.91 -15.06
C VAL A 287 -23.10 -6.85 -16.49
N GLU A 288 -22.39 -7.43 -17.47
CA GLU A 288 -22.83 -7.51 -18.87
C GLU A 288 -24.21 -8.17 -19.06
N LYS A 289 -24.64 -9.02 -18.12
CA LYS A 289 -25.92 -9.73 -18.15
C LYS A 289 -26.97 -9.16 -17.20
N THR A 290 -26.68 -8.02 -16.54
CA THR A 290 -27.51 -7.49 -15.47
C THR A 290 -27.82 -6.02 -15.73
N GLU A 291 -28.99 -5.76 -16.33
CA GLU A 291 -29.40 -4.44 -16.84
C GLU A 291 -29.50 -3.33 -15.79
N TRP A 292 -29.68 -3.68 -14.51
CA TRP A 292 -29.90 -2.71 -13.42
C TRP A 292 -28.62 -2.33 -12.66
N ILE A 293 -27.45 -2.82 -13.07
CA ILE A 293 -26.18 -2.55 -12.41
C ILE A 293 -25.11 -2.19 -13.43
N ASP A 294 -24.22 -1.29 -13.05
CA ASP A 294 -23.04 -0.93 -13.80
C ASP A 294 -21.86 -0.68 -12.86
N PHE A 295 -20.64 -0.65 -13.38
CA PHE A 295 -19.47 -0.27 -12.62
C PHE A 295 -19.52 1.21 -12.28
N LEU A 296 -19.04 1.57 -11.08
CA LEU A 296 -18.89 2.97 -10.70
C LEU A 296 -17.76 3.64 -11.49
N ALA A 297 -16.67 2.90 -11.76
CA ALA A 297 -15.56 3.36 -12.58
C ALA A 297 -16.05 3.70 -14.00
N GLU A 298 -15.78 4.92 -14.48
CA GLU A 298 -16.27 5.44 -15.75
C GLU A 298 -15.70 4.75 -16.99
N SER A 299 -14.53 4.10 -16.85
CA SER A 299 -13.92 3.32 -17.93
C SER A 299 -13.32 2.02 -17.42
N LYS A 300 -13.18 1.05 -18.33
CA LYS A 300 -12.60 -0.25 -18.03
C LYS A 300 -11.13 -0.16 -17.63
N GLU A 301 -10.39 0.78 -18.20
CA GLU A 301 -8.96 0.96 -18.01
C GLU A 301 -8.60 1.34 -16.56
N ILE A 302 -9.40 2.21 -15.95
CA ILE A 302 -9.21 2.68 -14.58
C ILE A 302 -9.90 1.81 -13.53
N ARG A 303 -10.61 0.74 -13.95
CA ARG A 303 -11.36 -0.12 -13.05
C ARG A 303 -10.44 -0.90 -12.11
N SER A 304 -10.72 -0.83 -10.81
CA SER A 304 -10.03 -1.62 -9.80
C SER A 304 -10.35 -3.11 -9.93
N ASN A 305 -9.34 -3.97 -9.77
CA ASN A 305 -9.49 -5.42 -9.70
C ASN A 305 -9.48 -5.98 -8.27
N THR A 306 -9.45 -5.09 -7.27
CA THR A 306 -9.50 -5.45 -5.84
C THR A 306 -10.72 -4.85 -5.13
N SER A 307 -11.02 -3.59 -5.40
CA SER A 307 -12.16 -2.87 -4.82
C SER A 307 -13.16 -2.56 -5.92
N VAL A 308 -14.02 -3.52 -6.22
CA VAL A 308 -15.01 -3.38 -7.30
C VAL A 308 -16.24 -2.66 -6.76
N CYS A 309 -16.47 -1.43 -7.23
CA CYS A 309 -17.61 -0.62 -6.86
C CYS A 309 -18.65 -0.58 -8.00
N PHE A 310 -19.91 -0.71 -7.63
CA PHE A 310 -21.04 -0.70 -8.56
C PHE A 310 -21.96 0.49 -8.28
N LYS A 311 -22.75 0.85 -9.29
CA LYS A 311 -23.91 1.75 -9.19
C LYS A 311 -25.15 1.03 -9.70
N ILE A 312 -26.31 1.39 -9.15
CA ILE A 312 -27.62 0.96 -9.67
C ILE A 312 -27.99 1.95 -10.78
N VAL A 313 -28.41 1.43 -11.92
CA VAL A 313 -28.80 2.17 -13.13
C VAL A 313 -30.26 1.94 -13.47
#